data_d4f3f05a62a574ee254e750b1bcd5354
#
_entry.id   d4f3f05a62a574ee254e750b1bcd5354
#
_cell.length_a   1.000
_cell.length_b   1.000
_cell.length_c   1.000
_cell.angle_alpha   90.00
_cell.angle_beta   90.00
_cell.angle_gamma   90.00
#
_symmetry.space_group_name_H-M   'P 1'
#
loop_
_entity.id
_entity.type
_entity.pdbx_description
1 polymer ?
#
loop_
_entity_poly.entity_id
_entity_poly.type
_entity_poly.pdbx_seq_one_letter_code
_entity_poly.pdbx_strand_id
1 'polypeptide(L)'
;MPKRTDIKSILIIGAGPIIIGQACEFDYSGAQACKALREEGYKVILVNSNPATIMTDPSTADVTYIEPITWQVVERIIAKERPDAILPTMGGQTALNCALDLHKHGVLDKYKVEMIGANEHAIEKAEDRQKFKEAMTSIGLDSAKSGIAHSMEEAWAVQKRITADIGGAGFPMVIRPSFTLGGTGGGIAYNPEEFEEICKRGLDLSPTKELLIEESLIGWKEYEMEVVRDKADNCIIVCSIENLDPMGVHTGD
;
A
#
# COMPACT_ATOMS: atom_id res chain seq x y z
N MET A 1 11.88 -22.20 -0.47
CA MET A 1 12.83 -21.08 -0.68
C MET A 1 13.87 -21.16 0.42
N PRO A 2 15.15 -21.36 0.10
CA PRO A 2 16.17 -21.51 1.12
C PRO A 2 16.45 -20.15 1.79
N LYS A 3 16.86 -20.18 3.06
CA LYS A 3 17.32 -19.02 3.80
C LYS A 3 18.47 -18.33 3.07
N ARG A 4 18.46 -17.01 3.00
CA ARG A 4 19.57 -16.20 2.48
C ARG A 4 20.73 -16.17 3.49
N THR A 5 21.92 -16.55 3.03
CA THR A 5 23.13 -16.59 3.86
C THR A 5 24.03 -15.38 3.67
N ASP A 6 23.75 -14.57 2.66
CA ASP A 6 24.47 -13.33 2.33
C ASP A 6 23.99 -12.11 3.15
N ILE A 7 22.82 -12.21 3.80
CA ILE A 7 22.25 -11.21 4.70
C ILE A 7 22.39 -11.69 6.15
N LYS A 8 22.75 -10.82 7.06
CA LYS A 8 22.90 -11.10 8.50
C LYS A 8 22.01 -10.21 9.36
N SER A 9 21.70 -9.00 8.88
CA SER A 9 20.94 -7.99 9.61
C SER A 9 19.91 -7.32 8.74
N ILE A 10 18.71 -7.10 9.29
CA ILE A 10 17.56 -6.56 8.57
C ILE A 10 16.96 -5.43 9.40
N LEU A 11 16.76 -4.27 8.76
CA LEU A 11 16.01 -3.16 9.32
C LEU A 11 14.54 -3.25 8.87
N ILE A 12 13.63 -3.33 9.83
CA ILE A 12 12.18 -3.28 9.59
C ILE A 12 11.68 -1.86 9.87
N ILE A 13 10.89 -1.32 8.97
CA ILE A 13 10.22 -0.03 9.16
C ILE A 13 8.77 -0.31 9.54
N GLY A 14 8.35 0.22 10.69
CA GLY A 14 7.00 0.09 11.20
C GLY A 14 6.00 1.06 10.56
N ALA A 15 4.73 0.93 10.94
CA ALA A 15 3.62 1.72 10.38
C ALA A 15 3.44 3.11 11.00
N GLY A 16 4.10 3.40 12.12
CA GLY A 16 3.85 4.61 12.87
C GLY A 16 2.61 4.50 13.77
N PRO A 17 1.90 5.61 14.03
CA PRO A 17 0.67 5.60 14.81
C PRO A 17 -0.42 4.80 14.12
N ILE A 18 -1.13 3.97 14.90
CA ILE A 18 -2.29 3.22 14.40
C ILE A 18 -3.47 4.19 14.30
N ILE A 19 -4.07 4.27 13.12
CA ILE A 19 -5.29 5.03 12.88
C ILE A 19 -6.48 4.07 13.02
N ILE A 20 -7.49 4.44 13.80
CA ILE A 20 -8.68 3.61 13.99
C ILE A 20 -9.33 3.33 12.62
N GLY A 21 -9.61 2.05 12.37
CA GLY A 21 -10.14 1.58 11.07
C GLY A 21 -9.10 1.42 9.97
N GLN A 22 -7.82 1.63 10.28
CA GLN A 22 -6.71 1.37 9.36
C GLN A 22 -5.52 0.79 10.14
N ALA A 23 -4.89 -0.23 9.55
CA ALA A 23 -3.51 -0.60 9.84
C ALA A 23 -3.20 -1.16 11.24
N CYS A 24 -4.17 -1.63 12.03
CA CYS A 24 -3.86 -2.38 13.24
C CYS A 24 -3.15 -3.71 12.90
N GLU A 25 -3.47 -4.29 11.76
CA GLU A 25 -2.82 -5.48 11.20
C GLU A 25 -1.32 -5.27 10.94
N PHE A 26 -0.88 -4.07 10.59
CA PHE A 26 0.54 -3.80 10.34
C PHE A 26 1.41 -3.91 11.60
N ASP A 27 0.86 -3.59 12.78
CA ASP A 27 1.58 -3.79 14.03
C ASP A 27 1.82 -5.28 14.31
N TYR A 28 0.78 -6.09 14.09
CA TYR A 28 0.88 -7.54 14.20
C TYR A 28 1.82 -8.13 13.13
N SER A 29 1.67 -7.75 11.86
CA SER A 29 2.52 -8.21 10.75
C SER A 29 3.98 -7.89 10.99
N GLY A 30 4.29 -6.68 11.45
CA GLY A 30 5.65 -6.26 11.80
C GLY A 30 6.23 -7.05 12.98
N ALA A 31 5.42 -7.30 14.02
CA ALA A 31 5.84 -8.13 15.14
C ALA A 31 6.11 -9.57 14.73
N GLN A 32 5.25 -10.16 13.87
CA GLN A 32 5.46 -11.50 13.33
C GLN A 32 6.68 -11.57 12.40
N ALA A 33 6.94 -10.54 11.60
CA ALA A 33 8.15 -10.46 10.79
C ALA A 33 9.40 -10.43 11.66
N CYS A 34 9.43 -9.63 12.73
CA CYS A 34 10.53 -9.61 13.70
C CYS A 34 10.77 -11.01 14.28
N LYS A 35 9.71 -11.68 14.72
CA LYS A 35 9.79 -13.02 15.29
C LYS A 35 10.35 -14.02 14.28
N ALA A 36 9.77 -14.11 13.09
CA ALA A 36 10.18 -15.05 12.05
C ALA A 36 11.65 -14.83 11.63
N LEU A 37 12.07 -13.60 11.45
CA LEU A 37 13.45 -13.29 11.06
C LEU A 37 14.47 -13.61 12.17
N ARG A 38 14.11 -13.40 13.44
CA ARG A 38 14.95 -13.81 14.57
C ARG A 38 15.04 -15.33 14.72
N GLU A 39 13.94 -16.05 14.52
CA GLU A 39 13.93 -17.53 14.48
C GLU A 39 14.84 -18.07 13.38
N GLU A 40 14.89 -17.37 12.24
CA GLU A 40 15.84 -17.66 11.15
C GLU A 40 17.29 -17.22 11.48
N GLY A 41 17.53 -16.54 12.59
CA GLY A 41 18.85 -16.15 13.07
C GLY A 41 19.41 -14.87 12.42
N TYR A 42 18.55 -14.00 11.91
CA TYR A 42 18.95 -12.65 11.51
C TYR A 42 18.97 -11.69 12.72
N LYS A 43 19.89 -10.72 12.71
CA LYS A 43 19.80 -9.57 13.62
C LYS A 43 18.70 -8.66 13.11
N VAL A 44 17.68 -8.42 13.92
CA VAL A 44 16.53 -7.57 13.58
C VAL A 44 16.67 -6.21 14.24
N ILE A 45 16.64 -5.17 13.43
CA ILE A 45 16.59 -3.77 13.83
C ILE A 45 15.21 -3.25 13.47
N LEU A 46 14.55 -2.59 14.40
CA LEU A 46 13.20 -2.05 14.17
C LEU A 46 13.20 -0.54 14.39
N VAL A 47 12.52 0.19 13.52
CA VAL A 47 12.15 1.59 13.74
C VAL A 47 10.64 1.74 13.66
N ASN A 48 10.04 2.34 14.69
CA ASN A 48 8.62 2.70 14.70
C ASN A 48 8.43 3.97 15.53
N SER A 49 7.56 4.86 15.10
CA SER A 49 7.32 6.12 15.81
C SER A 49 6.30 6.00 16.96
N ASN A 50 5.57 4.90 17.04
CA ASN A 50 4.60 4.66 18.11
C ASN A 50 5.24 3.83 19.25
N PRO A 51 5.37 4.38 20.47
CA PRO A 51 5.95 3.64 21.59
C PRO A 51 4.98 2.62 22.24
N ALA A 52 3.70 2.68 21.92
CA ALA A 52 2.65 1.93 22.58
C ALA A 52 2.07 0.80 21.71
N THR A 53 2.93 0.09 20.98
CA THR A 53 2.53 -1.03 20.12
C THR A 53 3.24 -2.32 20.53
N ILE A 54 2.70 -3.48 20.14
CA ILE A 54 3.34 -4.78 20.36
C ILE A 54 4.69 -4.86 19.62
N MET A 55 4.79 -4.21 18.46
CA MET A 55 6.00 -4.18 17.66
C MET A 55 7.18 -3.53 18.41
N THR A 56 6.93 -2.49 19.20
CA THR A 56 7.96 -1.76 19.94
C THR A 56 8.29 -2.34 21.32
N ASP A 57 7.69 -3.47 21.69
CA ASP A 57 8.10 -4.20 22.89
C ASP A 57 9.60 -4.54 22.81
N PRO A 58 10.38 -4.30 23.87
CA PRO A 58 11.83 -4.56 23.87
C PRO A 58 12.24 -5.98 23.53
N SER A 59 11.33 -6.95 23.69
CA SER A 59 11.59 -8.37 23.38
C SER A 59 11.40 -8.70 21.90
N THR A 60 10.76 -7.83 21.11
CA THR A 60 10.36 -8.11 19.73
C THR A 60 11.54 -8.10 18.76
N ALA A 61 12.42 -7.11 18.85
CA ALA A 61 13.60 -6.97 17.98
C ALA A 61 14.90 -6.97 18.81
N ASP A 62 16.05 -7.18 18.15
CA ASP A 62 17.35 -7.10 18.82
C ASP A 62 17.74 -5.65 19.14
N VAL A 63 17.28 -4.70 18.30
CA VAL A 63 17.44 -3.26 18.51
C VAL A 63 16.15 -2.55 18.09
N THR A 64 15.58 -1.76 18.98
CA THR A 64 14.34 -1.00 18.71
C THR A 64 14.62 0.50 18.80
N TYR A 65 14.23 1.23 17.77
CA TYR A 65 14.24 2.69 17.70
C TYR A 65 12.81 3.22 17.74
N ILE A 66 12.50 4.03 18.73
CA ILE A 66 11.24 4.77 18.83
C ILE A 66 11.54 6.19 18.33
N GLU A 67 11.45 6.35 17.02
CA GLU A 67 11.86 7.57 16.33
C GLU A 67 10.91 7.89 15.17
N PRO A 68 10.82 9.15 14.71
CA PRO A 68 10.04 9.50 13.53
C PRO A 68 10.45 8.70 12.29
N ILE A 69 9.46 8.20 11.57
CA ILE A 69 9.68 7.46 10.32
C ILE A 69 9.83 8.47 9.17
N THR A 70 11.01 9.07 9.11
CA THR A 70 11.43 9.95 8.02
C THR A 70 12.77 9.46 7.48
N TRP A 71 13.03 9.66 6.19
CA TRP A 71 14.24 9.16 5.57
C TRP A 71 15.53 9.70 6.24
N GLN A 72 15.52 10.94 6.75
CA GLN A 72 16.68 11.54 7.44
C GLN A 72 17.00 10.82 8.78
N VAL A 73 15.95 10.45 9.52
CA VAL A 73 16.11 9.73 10.79
C VAL A 73 16.52 8.30 10.51
N VAL A 74 15.87 7.64 9.55
CA VAL A 74 16.19 6.27 9.17
C VAL A 74 17.60 6.17 8.57
N GLU A 75 18.08 7.18 7.81
CA GLU A 75 19.46 7.25 7.36
C GLU A 75 20.44 7.22 8.53
N ARG A 76 20.17 7.95 9.63
CA ARG A 76 21.04 7.94 10.82
C ARG A 76 21.08 6.56 11.49
N ILE A 77 19.94 5.87 11.53
CA ILE A 77 19.85 4.50 12.03
C ILE A 77 20.66 3.56 11.13
N ILE A 78 20.50 3.65 9.81
CA ILE A 78 21.27 2.87 8.84
C ILE A 78 22.78 3.15 8.98
N ALA A 79 23.18 4.40 9.14
CA ALA A 79 24.59 4.78 9.34
C ALA A 79 25.18 4.16 10.58
N LYS A 80 24.42 4.05 11.67
CA LYS A 80 24.85 3.49 12.96
C LYS A 80 24.85 1.96 12.95
N GLU A 81 23.73 1.34 12.54
CA GLU A 81 23.53 -0.11 12.67
C GLU A 81 24.09 -0.91 11.49
N ARG A 82 24.23 -0.28 10.31
CA ARG A 82 24.73 -0.89 9.08
C ARG A 82 23.99 -2.19 8.71
N PRO A 83 22.66 -2.16 8.59
CA PRO A 83 21.93 -3.34 8.18
C PRO A 83 22.30 -3.73 6.74
N ASP A 84 22.27 -5.04 6.44
CA ASP A 84 22.48 -5.55 5.10
C ASP A 84 21.25 -5.32 4.21
N ALA A 85 20.07 -5.32 4.83
CA ALA A 85 18.79 -5.16 4.12
C ALA A 85 17.78 -4.33 4.92
N ILE A 86 16.80 -3.78 4.18
CA ILE A 86 15.61 -3.09 4.73
C ILE A 86 14.35 -3.81 4.25
N LEU A 87 13.40 -4.04 5.17
CA LEU A 87 12.09 -4.63 4.89
C LEU A 87 11.00 -3.57 5.14
N PRO A 88 10.49 -2.90 4.10
CA PRO A 88 9.49 -1.85 4.24
C PRO A 88 8.05 -2.34 4.16
N THR A 89 7.81 -3.57 3.71
CA THR A 89 6.47 -4.07 3.36
C THR A 89 5.58 -4.38 4.57
N MET A 90 6.15 -4.34 5.78
CA MET A 90 5.42 -4.65 7.03
C MET A 90 4.85 -3.41 7.73
N GLY A 91 5.08 -2.21 7.22
CA GLY A 91 4.69 -0.95 7.87
C GLY A 91 3.73 -0.09 7.06
N GLY A 92 3.00 -0.69 6.11
CA GLY A 92 2.04 0.00 5.25
C GLY A 92 2.64 1.18 4.48
N GLN A 93 1.78 2.12 4.09
CA GLN A 93 2.17 3.25 3.24
C GLN A 93 3.28 4.12 3.87
N THR A 94 3.28 4.27 5.18
CA THR A 94 4.33 5.05 5.89
C THR A 94 5.72 4.46 5.64
N ALA A 95 5.86 3.14 5.76
CA ALA A 95 7.12 2.47 5.55
C ALA A 95 7.53 2.43 4.07
N LEU A 96 6.58 2.19 3.17
CA LEU A 96 6.81 2.18 1.72
C LEU A 96 7.30 3.55 1.23
N ASN A 97 6.64 4.63 1.63
CA ASN A 97 7.04 5.99 1.28
C ASN A 97 8.45 6.32 1.82
N CYS A 98 8.72 5.95 3.08
CA CYS A 98 10.05 6.16 3.66
C CYS A 98 11.14 5.41 2.89
N ALA A 99 10.87 4.17 2.45
CA ALA A 99 11.81 3.37 1.68
C ALA A 99 12.07 3.95 0.28
N LEU A 100 11.03 4.43 -0.39
CA LEU A 100 11.17 5.14 -1.67
C LEU A 100 11.98 6.43 -1.52
N ASP A 101 11.76 7.20 -0.44
CA ASP A 101 12.54 8.39 -0.16
C ASP A 101 14.01 8.05 0.13
N LEU A 102 14.30 6.99 0.89
CA LEU A 102 15.67 6.50 1.12
C LEU A 102 16.36 6.13 -0.20
N HIS A 103 15.66 5.45 -1.09
CA HIS A 103 16.18 5.13 -2.43
C HIS A 103 16.43 6.40 -3.25
N LYS A 104 15.45 7.27 -3.35
CA LYS A 104 15.50 8.54 -4.11
C LYS A 104 16.65 9.45 -3.67
N HIS A 105 16.97 9.48 -2.38
CA HIS A 105 18.08 10.27 -1.83
C HIS A 105 19.42 9.51 -1.85
N GLY A 106 19.49 8.33 -2.48
CA GLY A 106 20.71 7.54 -2.63
C GLY A 106 21.26 6.95 -1.33
N VAL A 107 20.44 6.90 -0.27
CA VAL A 107 20.85 6.39 1.04
C VAL A 107 21.14 4.89 0.97
N LEU A 108 20.28 4.12 0.28
CA LEU A 108 20.44 2.68 0.17
C LEU A 108 21.74 2.32 -0.55
N ASP A 109 22.05 3.01 -1.64
CA ASP A 109 23.29 2.80 -2.39
C ASP A 109 24.53 3.22 -1.58
N LYS A 110 24.46 4.38 -0.90
CA LYS A 110 25.53 4.91 -0.05
C LYS A 110 25.97 3.92 1.02
N TYR A 111 25.02 3.22 1.63
CA TYR A 111 25.29 2.28 2.71
C TYR A 111 25.27 0.81 2.26
N LYS A 112 24.98 0.53 0.98
CA LYS A 112 24.86 -0.81 0.38
C LYS A 112 23.78 -1.67 1.07
N VAL A 113 22.63 -1.07 1.32
CA VAL A 113 21.47 -1.71 1.94
C VAL A 113 20.53 -2.20 0.86
N GLU A 114 20.22 -3.47 0.85
CA GLU A 114 19.28 -4.05 -0.10
C GLU A 114 17.84 -3.87 0.36
N MET A 115 16.93 -3.46 -0.53
CA MET A 115 15.50 -3.47 -0.26
C MET A 115 14.96 -4.87 -0.53
N ILE A 116 14.38 -5.52 0.49
CA ILE A 116 13.81 -6.87 0.41
C ILE A 116 12.29 -6.85 0.63
N GLY A 117 11.61 -7.94 0.25
CA GLY A 117 10.15 -8.01 0.22
C GLY A 117 9.58 -7.43 -1.07
N ALA A 118 9.86 -6.17 -1.35
CA ALA A 118 9.59 -5.53 -2.64
C ALA A 118 10.70 -4.52 -2.94
N ASN A 119 11.08 -4.36 -4.20
CA ASN A 119 12.00 -3.32 -4.63
C ASN A 119 11.23 -2.03 -4.99
N GLU A 120 11.96 -0.93 -5.20
CA GLU A 120 11.38 0.37 -5.53
C GLU A 120 10.46 0.33 -6.75
N HIS A 121 10.86 -0.38 -7.78
CA HIS A 121 10.06 -0.51 -9.00
C HIS A 121 8.74 -1.26 -8.78
N ALA A 122 8.76 -2.32 -7.95
CA ALA A 122 7.56 -3.06 -7.59
C ALA A 122 6.62 -2.21 -6.74
N ILE A 123 7.17 -1.47 -5.76
CA ILE A 123 6.40 -0.55 -4.92
C ILE A 123 5.74 0.54 -5.76
N GLU A 124 6.52 1.23 -6.60
CA GLU A 124 5.97 2.26 -7.48
C GLU A 124 4.89 1.74 -8.42
N LYS A 125 5.09 0.55 -9.00
CA LYS A 125 4.10 -0.07 -9.88
C LYS A 125 2.82 -0.44 -9.15
N ALA A 126 2.91 -0.90 -7.90
CA ALA A 126 1.75 -1.29 -7.10
C ALA A 126 0.97 -0.08 -6.58
N GLU A 127 1.68 0.98 -6.16
CA GLU A 127 1.08 2.16 -5.53
C GLU A 127 0.54 3.18 -6.53
N ASP A 128 1.18 3.30 -7.70
CA ASP A 128 0.73 4.19 -8.76
C ASP A 128 -0.37 3.50 -9.58
N ARG A 129 -1.60 4.00 -9.45
CA ARG A 129 -2.78 3.43 -10.11
C ARG A 129 -2.68 3.37 -11.62
N GLN A 130 -2.04 4.36 -12.25
CA GLN A 130 -1.85 4.39 -13.70
C GLN A 130 -0.84 3.32 -14.13
N LYS A 131 0.31 3.24 -13.45
CA LYS A 131 1.33 2.22 -13.69
C LYS A 131 0.79 0.81 -13.45
N PHE A 132 -0.02 0.64 -12.40
CA PHE A 132 -0.68 -0.63 -12.12
C PHE A 132 -1.65 -1.03 -13.25
N LYS A 133 -2.51 -0.12 -13.67
CA LYS A 133 -3.45 -0.36 -14.77
C LYS A 133 -2.75 -0.71 -16.08
N GLU A 134 -1.68 0.01 -16.43
CA GLU A 134 -0.85 -0.27 -17.60
C GLU A 134 -0.20 -1.66 -17.50
N ALA A 135 0.31 -2.02 -16.32
CA ALA A 135 0.88 -3.33 -16.07
C ALA A 135 -0.16 -4.45 -16.25
N MET A 136 -1.37 -4.29 -15.69
CA MET A 136 -2.45 -5.28 -15.85
C MET A 136 -2.88 -5.41 -17.32
N THR A 137 -3.07 -4.30 -18.00
CA THR A 137 -3.41 -4.29 -19.43
C THR A 137 -2.34 -4.97 -20.28
N SER A 138 -1.05 -4.77 -19.96
CA SER A 138 0.07 -5.37 -20.71
C SER A 138 0.13 -6.90 -20.65
N ILE A 139 -0.47 -7.49 -19.62
CA ILE A 139 -0.57 -8.95 -19.45
C ILE A 139 -1.96 -9.51 -19.82
N GLY A 140 -2.82 -8.66 -20.41
CA GLY A 140 -4.14 -9.05 -20.88
C GLY A 140 -5.21 -9.15 -19.79
N LEU A 141 -4.99 -8.55 -18.63
CA LEU A 141 -5.99 -8.45 -17.57
C LEU A 141 -6.75 -7.13 -17.68
N ASP A 142 -8.06 -7.23 -17.48
CA ASP A 142 -8.92 -6.06 -17.37
C ASP A 142 -8.88 -5.46 -15.95
N SER A 143 -9.11 -4.16 -15.86
CA SER A 143 -9.37 -3.44 -14.63
C SER A 143 -10.64 -2.62 -14.78
N ALA A 144 -11.25 -2.22 -13.66
CA ALA A 144 -12.43 -1.37 -13.68
C ALA A 144 -12.24 -0.16 -14.60
N LYS A 145 -13.22 0.13 -15.43
CA LYS A 145 -13.19 1.31 -16.31
C LYS A 145 -13.15 2.54 -15.44
N SER A 146 -12.16 3.37 -15.63
CA SER A 146 -11.87 4.49 -14.72
C SER A 146 -11.35 5.71 -15.46
N GLY A 147 -11.40 6.84 -14.78
CA GLY A 147 -10.80 8.08 -15.28
C GLY A 147 -10.59 9.10 -14.16
N ILE A 148 -9.61 9.97 -14.38
CA ILE A 148 -9.27 11.05 -13.47
C ILE A 148 -10.04 12.30 -13.88
N ALA A 149 -10.49 13.09 -12.89
CA ALA A 149 -11.17 14.37 -13.08
C ALA A 149 -10.69 15.39 -12.04
N HIS A 150 -10.46 16.62 -12.50
CA HIS A 150 -10.04 17.74 -11.66
C HIS A 150 -11.13 18.83 -11.56
N SER A 151 -12.25 18.62 -12.21
CA SER A 151 -13.40 19.49 -12.20
C SER A 151 -14.69 18.72 -12.37
N MET A 152 -15.83 19.34 -12.06
CA MET A 152 -17.14 18.73 -12.30
C MET A 152 -17.42 18.47 -13.77
N GLU A 153 -16.93 19.32 -14.66
CA GLU A 153 -17.07 19.13 -16.12
C GLU A 153 -16.32 17.88 -16.57
N GLU A 154 -15.07 17.72 -16.12
CA GLU A 154 -14.28 16.51 -16.39
C GLU A 154 -14.92 15.26 -15.76
N ALA A 155 -15.46 15.38 -14.54
CA ALA A 155 -16.14 14.27 -13.87
C ALA A 155 -17.32 13.73 -14.70
N TRP A 156 -18.14 14.62 -15.22
CA TRP A 156 -19.24 14.24 -16.11
C TRP A 156 -18.75 13.68 -17.47
N ALA A 157 -17.65 14.20 -17.99
CA ALA A 157 -17.05 13.65 -19.21
C ALA A 157 -16.53 12.22 -19.00
N VAL A 158 -15.88 11.96 -17.86
CA VAL A 158 -15.42 10.62 -17.46
C VAL A 158 -16.60 9.68 -17.28
N GLN A 159 -17.64 10.08 -16.55
CA GLN A 159 -18.83 9.28 -16.32
C GLN A 159 -19.50 8.86 -17.66
N LYS A 160 -19.67 9.81 -18.59
CA LYS A 160 -20.24 9.55 -19.92
C LYS A 160 -19.39 8.56 -20.71
N ARG A 161 -18.05 8.70 -20.68
CA ARG A 161 -17.14 7.78 -21.35
C ARG A 161 -17.25 6.38 -20.79
N ILE A 162 -17.20 6.23 -19.45
CA ILE A 162 -17.34 4.93 -18.79
C ILE A 162 -18.68 4.30 -19.14
N THR A 163 -19.78 5.07 -19.11
CA THR A 163 -21.11 4.60 -19.50
C THR A 163 -21.15 4.08 -20.94
N ALA A 164 -20.48 4.77 -21.86
CA ALA A 164 -20.41 4.33 -23.26
C ALA A 164 -19.61 3.02 -23.41
N ASP A 165 -18.55 2.84 -22.62
CA ASP A 165 -17.68 1.66 -22.67
C ASP A 165 -18.34 0.40 -22.08
N ILE A 166 -19.09 0.55 -20.97
CA ILE A 166 -19.72 -0.60 -20.28
C ILE A 166 -21.13 -0.90 -20.75
N GLY A 167 -21.82 0.08 -21.34
CA GLY A 167 -23.24 0.02 -21.66
C GLY A 167 -24.14 0.14 -20.42
N GLY A 168 -25.42 0.42 -20.61
CA GLY A 168 -26.41 0.48 -19.51
C GLY A 168 -26.71 1.88 -18.99
N ALA A 169 -27.16 1.98 -17.73
CA ALA A 169 -27.65 3.24 -17.15
C ALA A 169 -26.54 4.19 -16.65
N GLY A 170 -25.29 3.76 -16.65
CA GLY A 170 -24.15 4.57 -16.23
C GLY A 170 -24.00 4.77 -14.71
N PHE A 171 -24.79 4.09 -13.92
CA PHE A 171 -24.71 4.06 -12.45
C PHE A 171 -24.93 2.61 -11.96
N PRO A 172 -24.39 2.23 -10.79
CA PRO A 172 -23.61 3.07 -9.85
C PRO A 172 -22.17 3.35 -10.32
N MET A 173 -21.61 4.47 -9.81
CA MET A 173 -20.21 4.88 -10.01
C MET A 173 -19.51 4.99 -8.67
N VAL A 174 -18.24 4.59 -8.60
CA VAL A 174 -17.37 4.77 -7.44
C VAL A 174 -16.55 6.05 -7.62
N ILE A 175 -16.53 6.90 -6.60
CA ILE A 175 -15.77 8.15 -6.58
C ILE A 175 -14.76 8.08 -5.44
N ARG A 176 -13.48 8.29 -5.75
CA ARG A 176 -12.38 8.27 -4.78
C ARG A 176 -11.54 9.53 -4.92
N PRO A 177 -11.60 10.45 -3.95
CA PRO A 177 -10.68 11.59 -3.94
C PRO A 177 -9.24 11.11 -3.77
N SER A 178 -8.32 11.73 -4.51
CA SER A 178 -6.90 11.43 -4.39
C SER A 178 -6.30 12.06 -3.13
N PHE A 179 -5.35 11.37 -2.52
CA PHE A 179 -4.60 11.82 -1.33
C PHE A 179 -5.46 12.10 -0.10
N THR A 180 -6.63 11.45 0.03
CA THR A 180 -7.44 11.48 1.25
C THR A 180 -7.23 10.21 2.06
N LEU A 181 -7.26 10.35 3.40
CA LEU A 181 -7.12 9.22 4.32
C LEU A 181 -8.47 8.49 4.48
N GLY A 182 -8.40 7.14 4.44
CA GLY A 182 -9.54 6.30 4.82
C GLY A 182 -10.78 6.44 3.96
N GLY A 183 -10.64 6.78 2.67
CA GLY A 183 -11.80 6.95 1.79
C GLY A 183 -12.64 8.21 2.06
N THR A 184 -12.11 9.13 2.90
CA THR A 184 -12.79 10.38 3.25
C THR A 184 -13.19 11.18 2.01
N GLY A 185 -14.46 11.55 1.92
CA GLY A 185 -15.02 12.31 0.79
C GLY A 185 -15.38 11.48 -0.44
N GLY A 186 -15.02 10.20 -0.48
CA GLY A 186 -15.45 9.27 -1.51
C GLY A 186 -16.83 8.68 -1.25
N GLY A 187 -17.28 7.84 -2.18
CA GLY A 187 -18.54 7.13 -2.07
C GLY A 187 -18.97 6.45 -3.36
N ILE A 188 -20.12 5.81 -3.28
CA ILE A 188 -20.79 5.20 -4.42
C ILE A 188 -22.00 6.05 -4.77
N ALA A 189 -22.07 6.53 -6.00
CA ALA A 189 -23.22 7.29 -6.51
C ALA A 189 -24.13 6.35 -7.30
N TYR A 190 -25.39 6.29 -6.92
CA TYR A 190 -26.42 5.47 -7.58
C TYR A 190 -27.25 6.24 -8.59
N ASN A 191 -27.12 7.56 -8.59
CA ASN A 191 -27.86 8.48 -9.46
C ASN A 191 -27.06 9.76 -9.72
N PRO A 192 -27.51 10.61 -10.68
CA PRO A 192 -26.83 11.85 -11.04
C PRO A 192 -26.68 12.83 -9.87
N GLU A 193 -27.67 12.92 -9.01
CA GLU A 193 -27.69 13.86 -7.88
C GLU A 193 -26.62 13.49 -6.87
N GLU A 194 -26.55 12.22 -6.47
CA GLU A 194 -25.50 11.70 -5.60
C GLU A 194 -24.11 11.85 -6.21
N PHE A 195 -23.98 11.61 -7.51
CA PHE A 195 -22.72 11.77 -8.23
C PHE A 195 -22.22 13.21 -8.13
N GLU A 196 -23.08 14.18 -8.36
CA GLU A 196 -22.73 15.59 -8.27
C GLU A 196 -22.31 15.98 -6.84
N GLU A 197 -23.06 15.52 -5.83
CA GLU A 197 -22.77 15.81 -4.42
C GLU A 197 -21.43 15.22 -4.00
N ILE A 198 -21.20 13.92 -4.28
CA ILE A 198 -19.97 13.22 -3.88
C ILE A 198 -18.75 13.79 -4.62
N CYS A 199 -18.86 14.07 -5.93
CA CYS A 199 -17.77 14.67 -6.69
C CYS A 199 -17.40 16.07 -6.17
N LYS A 200 -18.38 16.93 -5.90
CA LYS A 200 -18.12 18.27 -5.32
C LYS A 200 -17.39 18.16 -3.99
N ARG A 201 -17.92 17.35 -3.08
CA ARG A 201 -17.31 17.10 -1.77
C ARG A 201 -15.91 16.53 -1.89
N GLY A 202 -15.70 15.56 -2.79
CA GLY A 202 -14.41 14.95 -3.02
C GLY A 202 -13.37 15.90 -3.59
N LEU A 203 -13.76 16.76 -4.55
CA LEU A 203 -12.88 17.83 -5.09
C LEU A 203 -12.49 18.85 -4.02
N ASP A 204 -13.41 19.16 -3.08
CA ASP A 204 -13.10 20.09 -2.00
C ASP A 204 -12.14 19.50 -0.98
N LEU A 205 -12.24 18.21 -0.70
CA LEU A 205 -11.41 17.51 0.30
C LEU A 205 -10.07 17.03 -0.26
N SER A 206 -9.97 16.78 -1.57
CA SER A 206 -8.70 16.39 -2.19
C SER A 206 -7.72 17.55 -2.21
N PRO A 207 -6.51 17.41 -1.64
CA PRO A 207 -5.48 18.44 -1.68
C PRO A 207 -5.04 18.81 -3.11
N THR A 208 -5.12 17.87 -4.03
CA THR A 208 -4.77 18.04 -5.45
C THR A 208 -5.97 18.37 -6.34
N LYS A 209 -7.18 18.48 -5.75
CA LYS A 209 -8.42 18.66 -6.52
C LYS A 209 -8.63 17.58 -7.57
N GLU A 210 -8.31 16.34 -7.21
CA GLU A 210 -8.34 15.19 -8.11
C GLU A 210 -9.28 14.11 -7.59
N LEU A 211 -10.11 13.58 -8.49
CA LEU A 211 -10.97 12.43 -8.26
C LEU A 211 -10.61 11.31 -9.24
N LEU A 212 -10.59 10.10 -8.74
CA LEU A 212 -10.72 8.90 -9.55
C LEU A 212 -12.21 8.50 -9.59
N ILE A 213 -12.75 8.35 -10.79
CA ILE A 213 -14.12 7.89 -11.02
C ILE A 213 -14.04 6.54 -11.71
N GLU A 214 -14.75 5.55 -11.17
CA GLU A 214 -14.68 4.16 -11.64
C GLU A 214 -16.08 3.57 -11.82
N GLU A 215 -16.22 2.63 -12.74
CA GLU A 215 -17.39 1.76 -12.76
C GLU A 215 -17.52 0.99 -11.46
N SER A 216 -18.74 0.75 -11.02
CA SER A 216 -18.98 -0.06 -9.83
C SER A 216 -18.99 -1.54 -10.18
N LEU A 217 -18.26 -2.32 -9.40
CA LEU A 217 -18.25 -3.78 -9.46
C LEU A 217 -19.15 -4.42 -8.40
N ILE A 218 -20.14 -3.68 -7.86
CA ILE A 218 -21.13 -4.21 -6.91
C ILE A 218 -21.80 -5.45 -7.51
N GLY A 219 -21.85 -6.52 -6.73
CA GLY A 219 -22.39 -7.82 -7.15
C GLY A 219 -21.34 -8.77 -7.72
N TRP A 220 -20.11 -8.32 -7.92
CA TRP A 220 -18.98 -9.21 -8.20
C TRP A 220 -18.51 -9.88 -6.93
N LYS A 221 -17.92 -11.07 -7.07
CA LYS A 221 -17.17 -11.71 -5.99
C LYS A 221 -15.76 -11.19 -5.97
N GLU A 222 -15.24 -10.98 -4.77
CA GLU A 222 -13.86 -10.54 -4.52
C GLU A 222 -13.04 -11.71 -4.00
N TYR A 223 -11.88 -11.92 -4.61
CA TYR A 223 -10.91 -12.93 -4.20
C TYR A 223 -9.54 -12.28 -4.07
N GLU A 224 -8.86 -12.61 -2.99
CA GLU A 224 -7.48 -12.24 -2.76
C GLU A 224 -6.57 -13.46 -2.84
N MET A 225 -5.31 -13.25 -3.15
CA MET A 225 -4.31 -14.31 -3.19
C MET A 225 -3.04 -13.86 -2.50
N GLU A 226 -2.56 -14.67 -1.55
CA GLU A 226 -1.22 -14.52 -1.03
C GLU A 226 -0.21 -15.19 -1.96
N VAL A 227 0.68 -14.39 -2.52
CA VAL A 227 1.68 -14.85 -3.49
C VAL A 227 3.07 -14.53 -2.99
N VAL A 228 3.92 -15.54 -2.92
CA VAL A 228 5.33 -15.40 -2.56
C VAL A 228 6.21 -15.75 -3.75
N ARG A 229 7.14 -14.87 -4.12
CA ARG A 229 8.08 -15.06 -5.22
C ARG A 229 9.50 -14.79 -4.75
N ASP A 230 10.43 -15.66 -5.12
CA ASP A 230 11.84 -15.51 -4.79
C ASP A 230 12.66 -14.92 -5.95
N LYS A 231 13.95 -14.64 -5.70
CA LYS A 231 14.86 -14.10 -6.72
C LYS A 231 15.18 -15.09 -7.87
N ALA A 232 14.90 -16.37 -7.69
CA ALA A 232 15.06 -17.41 -8.72
C ALA A 232 13.79 -17.61 -9.54
N ASP A 233 12.80 -16.72 -9.36
CA ASP A 233 11.51 -16.74 -10.05
C ASP A 233 10.61 -17.92 -9.67
N ASN A 234 10.84 -18.56 -8.54
CA ASN A 234 9.89 -19.51 -7.99
C ASN A 234 8.70 -18.74 -7.41
N CYS A 235 7.50 -19.07 -7.87
CA CYS A 235 6.26 -18.45 -7.45
C CYS A 235 5.37 -19.47 -6.77
N ILE A 236 4.88 -19.14 -5.57
CA ILE A 236 3.99 -19.98 -4.78
C ILE A 236 2.75 -19.16 -4.44
N ILE A 237 1.57 -19.70 -4.73
CA ILE A 237 0.30 -19.22 -4.19
C ILE A 237 0.11 -19.93 -2.84
N VAL A 238 0.20 -19.19 -1.75
CA VAL A 238 0.08 -19.73 -0.39
C VAL A 238 -1.37 -20.10 -0.11
N CYS A 239 -2.29 -19.17 -0.40
CA CYS A 239 -3.73 -19.39 -0.27
C CYS A 239 -4.50 -18.43 -1.21
N SER A 240 -5.78 -18.73 -1.40
CA SER A 240 -6.76 -17.82 -1.93
C SER A 240 -7.85 -17.59 -0.88
N ILE A 241 -8.31 -16.37 -0.75
CA ILE A 241 -9.30 -15.91 0.22
C ILE A 241 -10.50 -15.38 -0.56
N GLU A 242 -11.70 -15.85 -0.24
CA GLU A 242 -12.94 -15.27 -0.76
C GLU A 242 -13.46 -14.27 0.27
N ASN A 243 -13.57 -13.00 -0.12
CA ASN A 243 -14.20 -11.98 0.71
C ASN A 243 -15.71 -12.18 0.73
N LEU A 244 -16.27 -12.33 1.93
CA LEU A 244 -17.70 -12.56 2.11
C LEU A 244 -18.50 -11.26 2.13
N ASP A 245 -17.86 -10.15 2.43
CA ASP A 245 -18.47 -8.83 2.40
C ASP A 245 -18.72 -8.35 0.96
N PRO A 246 -19.66 -7.41 0.77
CA PRO A 246 -19.90 -6.84 -0.54
C PRO A 246 -18.65 -6.18 -1.12
N MET A 247 -18.44 -6.33 -2.44
CA MET A 247 -17.35 -5.71 -3.17
C MET A 247 -17.19 -4.21 -2.82
N GLY A 248 -15.96 -3.83 -2.45
CA GLY A 248 -15.62 -2.45 -2.07
C GLY A 248 -15.75 -2.14 -0.59
N VAL A 249 -16.21 -3.09 0.22
CA VAL A 249 -16.07 -3.02 1.69
C VAL A 249 -14.69 -3.60 2.02
N HIS A 250 -13.87 -2.82 2.73
CA HIS A 250 -12.59 -3.35 3.22
C HIS A 250 -12.87 -4.43 4.25
N THR A 251 -12.54 -5.64 3.92
CA THR A 251 -12.67 -6.78 4.81
C THR A 251 -11.42 -6.86 5.66
N GLY A 252 -11.59 -6.86 6.96
CA GLY A 252 -10.54 -7.33 7.85
C GLY A 252 -10.59 -8.84 7.85
N ASP A 253 -9.55 -9.46 7.42
CA ASP A 253 -9.38 -10.90 7.43
C ASP A 253 -9.48 -11.50 8.84
#